data_6c19120619f186df51a749f18c27ee0d
#
_entry.id   6c19120619f186df51a749f18c27ee0d
#
_cell.length_a   1.000
_cell.length_b   1.000
_cell.length_c   1.000
_cell.angle_alpha   90.00
_cell.angle_beta   90.00
_cell.angle_gamma   90.00
#
_symmetry.space_group_name_H-M   'P 1'
#
loop_
_entity.id
_entity.type
_entity.pdbx_description
1 polymer ?
#
loop_
_entity_poly.entity_id
_entity_poly.type
_entity_poly.pdbx_seq_one_letter_code
_entity_poly.pdbx_strand_id
1 'polypeptide(L)'
;RSTLFPYTTLFRSASYNIPSTGLRFFTVYGPAGRPDMAYFGFTNKLVKGETIQIFNYGNCMRDFTYVDDIVEGVVRVMQGAPEKKNGEDGLPLPPYAVYNIGNNQPENLLDFVDILQQELIRAKVLPEDYDFEAHKKLVPMQPGDVPTTYADTTALERDFGFKPNTSLRDGLRAFAEWYHAFYA
;
A
#
# COMPACT_ATOMS: atom_id res chain seq x y z
N ARG A 1 -1.18 5.74 16.50
CA ARG A 1 -1.81 6.83 15.73
C ARG A 1 -3.06 6.28 15.04
N SER A 2 -4.21 6.94 15.18
CA SER A 2 -5.50 6.65 14.53
C SER A 2 -6.45 5.65 15.19
N THR A 3 -6.39 5.47 16.49
CA THR A 3 -7.42 4.71 17.22
C THR A 3 -8.77 5.45 17.31
N LEU A 4 -8.79 6.76 17.12
CA LEU A 4 -10.03 7.56 17.25
C LEU A 4 -11.01 7.38 16.06
N PHE A 5 -10.51 7.21 14.84
CA PHE A 5 -11.38 7.13 13.66
C PHE A 5 -12.26 5.88 13.62
N PRO A 6 -11.76 4.66 13.90
CA PRO A 6 -12.62 3.49 14.00
C PRO A 6 -13.68 3.60 15.11
N TYR A 7 -13.33 4.17 16.27
CA TYR A 7 -14.27 4.31 17.39
C TYR A 7 -15.40 5.29 17.08
N THR A 8 -15.11 6.45 16.48
CA THR A 8 -16.16 7.41 16.12
C THR A 8 -17.09 6.87 15.05
N THR A 9 -16.61 6.13 14.09
CA THR A 9 -17.41 5.49 13.05
C THR A 9 -18.28 4.38 13.64
N LEU A 10 -17.70 3.50 14.47
CA LEU A 10 -18.44 2.47 15.18
C LEU A 10 -19.53 3.07 16.07
N PHE A 11 -19.23 4.13 16.82
CA PHE A 11 -20.20 4.83 17.67
C PHE A 11 -21.37 5.41 16.86
N ARG A 12 -21.10 6.05 15.73
CA ARG A 12 -22.16 6.58 14.85
C ARG A 12 -22.99 5.46 14.22
N SER A 13 -22.35 4.40 13.78
CA SER A 13 -23.02 3.22 13.26
C SER A 13 -23.96 2.62 14.30
N ALA A 14 -23.51 2.49 15.54
CA ALA A 14 -24.32 1.98 16.66
C ALA A 14 -25.47 2.93 17.01
N SER A 15 -25.19 4.24 17.17
CA SER A 15 -26.17 5.22 17.66
C SER A 15 -27.24 5.58 16.62
N TYR A 16 -26.87 5.65 15.34
CA TYR A 16 -27.74 6.10 14.26
C TYR A 16 -28.11 5.00 13.28
N ASN A 17 -27.65 3.79 13.53
CA ASN A 17 -27.89 2.64 12.67
C ASN A 17 -27.46 2.85 11.20
N ILE A 18 -26.35 3.55 10.99
CA ILE A 18 -25.80 3.84 9.68
C ILE A 18 -24.83 2.71 9.30
N PRO A 19 -25.10 1.96 8.23
CA PRO A 19 -24.13 0.98 7.72
C PRO A 19 -22.79 1.65 7.40
N SER A 20 -21.70 1.12 7.96
CA SER A 20 -20.38 1.71 7.80
C SER A 20 -19.33 0.64 7.59
N THR A 21 -18.46 0.85 6.61
CA THR A 21 -17.31 -0.01 6.36
C THR A 21 -16.01 0.77 6.49
N GLY A 22 -15.14 0.32 7.38
CA GLY A 22 -13.78 0.82 7.51
C GLY A 22 -12.84 0.05 6.59
N LEU A 23 -12.01 0.75 5.81
CA LEU A 23 -10.99 0.14 4.97
C LEU A 23 -9.60 0.48 5.51
N ARG A 24 -8.74 -0.54 5.62
CA ARG A 24 -7.33 -0.40 6.02
C ARG A 24 -6.46 -0.72 4.83
N PHE A 25 -5.82 0.31 4.28
CA PHE A 25 -4.85 0.15 3.20
C PHE A 25 -3.46 -0.10 3.78
N PHE A 26 -2.70 -0.94 3.09
CA PHE A 26 -1.29 -1.17 3.39
C PHE A 26 -0.42 -0.22 2.57
N THR A 27 0.79 -0.62 2.17
CA THR A 27 1.66 0.29 1.42
C THR A 27 1.18 0.40 -0.03
N VAL A 28 0.36 1.41 -0.30
CA VAL A 28 -0.17 1.66 -1.66
C VAL A 28 0.90 2.32 -2.52
N TYR A 29 1.05 1.83 -3.76
CA TYR A 29 1.98 2.38 -4.74
C TYR A 29 1.36 2.40 -6.15
N GLY A 30 1.94 3.21 -7.05
CA GLY A 30 1.48 3.30 -8.44
C GLY A 30 1.50 4.73 -8.98
N PRO A 31 0.93 4.95 -10.18
CA PRO A 31 0.79 6.27 -10.79
C PRO A 31 0.09 7.28 -9.90
N ALA A 32 0.42 8.57 -10.06
CA ALA A 32 -0.16 9.69 -9.31
C ALA A 32 -0.07 9.55 -7.78
N GLY A 33 0.91 8.77 -7.30
CA GLY A 33 1.10 8.50 -5.88
C GLY A 33 1.62 9.70 -5.08
N ARG A 34 1.55 9.60 -3.76
CA ARG A 34 2.02 10.66 -2.84
C ARG A 34 3.53 10.80 -2.91
N PRO A 35 4.07 12.03 -3.02
CA PRO A 35 5.52 12.27 -3.13
C PRO A 35 6.34 11.86 -1.89
N ASP A 36 5.71 11.71 -0.73
CA ASP A 36 6.35 11.26 0.52
C ASP A 36 6.47 9.73 0.64
N MET A 37 5.89 8.97 -0.28
CA MET A 37 6.06 7.53 -0.33
C MET A 37 7.44 7.14 -0.83
N ALA A 38 7.98 6.03 -0.30
CA ALA A 38 9.36 5.60 -0.55
C ALA A 38 9.70 5.52 -2.06
N TYR A 39 8.87 4.86 -2.87
CA TYR A 39 9.13 4.70 -4.31
C TYR A 39 9.19 6.05 -5.04
N PHE A 40 8.33 6.98 -4.68
CA PHE A 40 8.30 8.32 -5.27
C PHE A 40 9.50 9.15 -4.78
N GLY A 41 9.76 9.13 -3.48
CA GLY A 41 10.90 9.83 -2.86
C GLY A 41 12.24 9.31 -3.38
N PHE A 42 12.38 7.99 -3.57
CA PHE A 42 13.57 7.39 -4.17
C PHE A 42 13.75 7.83 -5.62
N THR A 43 12.70 7.77 -6.43
CA THR A 43 12.74 8.23 -7.83
C THR A 43 13.20 9.69 -7.93
N ASN A 44 12.59 10.58 -7.12
CA ASN A 44 12.96 12.00 -7.12
C ASN A 44 14.44 12.25 -6.76
N LYS A 45 14.98 11.48 -5.81
CA LYS A 45 16.39 11.56 -5.44
C LYS A 45 17.30 11.04 -6.53
N LEU A 46 17.00 9.86 -7.07
CA LEU A 46 17.79 9.24 -8.14
C LEU A 46 17.88 10.12 -9.39
N VAL A 47 16.78 10.72 -9.81
CA VAL A 47 16.74 11.66 -10.96
C VAL A 47 17.63 12.89 -10.71
N LYS A 48 17.77 13.32 -9.45
CA LYS A 48 18.66 14.43 -9.08
C LYS A 48 20.12 14.03 -8.83
N GLY A 49 20.44 12.75 -8.97
CA GLY A 49 21.78 12.23 -8.61
C GLY A 49 22.03 12.20 -7.09
N GLU A 50 20.99 12.24 -6.27
CA GLU A 50 21.09 12.18 -4.82
C GLU A 50 21.09 10.74 -4.33
N THR A 51 21.73 10.48 -3.17
CA THR A 51 21.78 9.15 -2.56
C THR A 51 20.48 8.82 -1.82
N ILE A 52 19.91 7.65 -2.10
CA ILE A 52 18.80 7.09 -1.32
C ILE A 52 19.31 6.35 -0.09
N GLN A 53 18.53 6.42 1.00
CA GLN A 53 18.81 5.67 2.22
C GLN A 53 17.85 4.50 2.36
N ILE A 54 18.41 3.31 2.47
CA ILE A 54 17.65 2.07 2.67
C ILE A 54 17.82 1.64 4.11
N PHE A 55 16.73 1.79 4.90
CA PHE A 55 16.72 1.51 6.31
C PHE A 55 16.77 0.01 6.64
N ASN A 56 17.18 -0.30 7.87
CA ASN A 56 17.38 -1.65 8.37
C ASN A 56 18.27 -2.50 7.45
N TYR A 57 19.24 -1.87 6.79
CA TYR A 57 20.12 -2.53 5.81
C TYR A 57 19.37 -3.30 4.72
N GLY A 58 18.12 -2.91 4.44
CA GLY A 58 17.22 -3.58 3.51
C GLY A 58 16.44 -4.77 4.09
N ASN A 59 16.67 -5.14 5.35
CA ASN A 59 15.97 -6.25 6.03
C ASN A 59 14.55 -5.87 6.47
N CYS A 60 13.75 -5.38 5.53
CA CYS A 60 12.36 -5.04 5.76
C CYS A 60 11.48 -5.74 4.73
N MET A 61 10.36 -6.27 5.22
CA MET A 61 9.30 -6.83 4.37
C MET A 61 8.10 -5.90 4.41
N ARG A 62 7.57 -5.56 3.25
CA ARG A 62 6.39 -4.68 3.13
C ARG A 62 5.38 -5.28 2.19
N ASP A 63 4.11 -5.19 2.58
CA ASP A 63 2.99 -5.52 1.72
C ASP A 63 2.70 -4.33 0.80
N PHE A 64 3.23 -4.39 -0.42
CA PHE A 64 2.98 -3.39 -1.45
C PHE A 64 1.73 -3.74 -2.23
N THR A 65 0.81 -2.80 -2.32
CA THR A 65 -0.47 -3.00 -3.01
C THR A 65 -0.63 -1.97 -4.12
N TYR A 66 -0.86 -2.42 -5.34
CA TYR A 66 -1.02 -1.54 -6.49
C TYR A 66 -2.31 -0.72 -6.38
N VAL A 67 -2.27 0.53 -6.82
CA VAL A 67 -3.37 1.48 -6.64
C VAL A 67 -4.68 1.03 -7.28
N ASP A 68 -4.64 0.39 -8.46
CA ASP A 68 -5.87 -0.06 -9.12
C ASP A 68 -6.50 -1.26 -8.39
N ASP A 69 -5.70 -2.12 -7.76
CA ASP A 69 -6.21 -3.16 -6.88
C ASP A 69 -6.93 -2.57 -5.65
N ILE A 70 -6.40 -1.46 -5.11
CA ILE A 70 -7.08 -0.73 -4.03
C ILE A 70 -8.41 -0.18 -4.51
N VAL A 71 -8.43 0.47 -5.68
CA VAL A 71 -9.65 1.06 -6.27
C VAL A 71 -10.69 -0.02 -6.53
N GLU A 72 -10.30 -1.14 -7.12
CA GLU A 72 -11.21 -2.28 -7.35
C GLU A 72 -11.77 -2.82 -6.03
N GLY A 73 -10.94 -2.99 -5.01
CA GLY A 73 -11.39 -3.41 -3.68
C GLY A 73 -12.39 -2.44 -3.07
N VAL A 74 -12.16 -1.13 -3.18
CA VAL A 74 -13.10 -0.08 -2.72
C VAL A 74 -14.42 -0.18 -3.46
N VAL A 75 -14.41 -0.29 -4.79
CA VAL A 75 -15.62 -0.38 -5.62
C VAL A 75 -16.45 -1.60 -5.24
N ARG A 76 -15.84 -2.75 -5.03
CA ARG A 76 -16.56 -3.97 -4.61
C ARG A 76 -17.18 -3.81 -3.23
N VAL A 77 -16.44 -3.28 -2.27
CA VAL A 77 -16.96 -3.04 -0.91
C VAL A 77 -18.11 -2.04 -0.90
N MET A 78 -18.10 -1.04 -1.78
CA MET A 78 -19.23 -0.09 -1.90
C MET A 78 -20.55 -0.74 -2.34
N GLN A 79 -20.51 -1.91 -2.98
CA GLN A 79 -21.69 -2.64 -3.43
C GLN A 79 -22.36 -3.49 -2.33
N GLY A 80 -21.68 -3.67 -1.17
CA GLY A 80 -22.13 -4.50 -0.06
C GLY A 80 -22.10 -3.78 1.27
N ALA A 81 -23.19 -3.12 1.63
CA ALA A 81 -23.31 -2.51 2.96
C ALA A 81 -23.42 -3.58 4.06
N PRO A 82 -22.73 -3.42 5.22
CA PRO A 82 -22.86 -4.36 6.32
C PRO A 82 -24.27 -4.34 6.90
N GLU A 83 -24.80 -5.53 7.16
CA GLU A 83 -26.12 -5.71 7.74
C GLU A 83 -26.07 -5.72 9.27
N LYS A 84 -27.22 -5.44 9.89
CA LYS A 84 -27.42 -5.67 11.33
C LYS A 84 -27.34 -7.16 11.62
N LYS A 85 -26.63 -7.50 12.68
CA LYS A 85 -26.54 -8.86 13.22
C LYS A 85 -26.80 -8.83 14.72
N ASN A 86 -27.14 -9.95 15.29
CA ASN A 86 -27.16 -10.12 16.74
C ASN A 86 -25.85 -10.82 17.17
N GLY A 87 -25.34 -10.38 18.31
CA GLY A 87 -24.23 -11.06 18.98
C GLY A 87 -24.63 -12.41 19.55
N GLU A 88 -23.65 -13.16 20.04
CA GLU A 88 -23.90 -14.46 20.72
C GLU A 88 -24.78 -14.31 21.99
N ASP A 89 -24.77 -13.13 22.58
CA ASP A 89 -25.60 -12.74 23.72
C ASP A 89 -27.03 -12.31 23.32
N GLY A 90 -27.38 -12.36 22.02
CA GLY A 90 -28.67 -11.94 21.45
C GLY A 90 -28.82 -10.42 21.30
N LEU A 91 -27.85 -9.61 21.74
CA LEU A 91 -27.93 -8.16 21.62
C LEU A 91 -27.61 -7.72 20.18
N PRO A 92 -28.24 -6.60 19.70
CA PRO A 92 -28.01 -6.12 18.36
C PRO A 92 -26.58 -5.56 18.21
N LEU A 93 -25.84 -6.04 17.21
CA LEU A 93 -24.57 -5.49 16.78
C LEU A 93 -24.78 -4.38 15.76
N PRO A 94 -24.00 -3.28 15.84
CA PRO A 94 -24.08 -2.22 14.85
C PRO A 94 -23.70 -2.76 13.45
N PRO A 95 -24.30 -2.20 12.37
CA PRO A 95 -23.96 -2.56 11.00
C PRO A 95 -22.59 -1.97 10.61
N TYR A 96 -21.53 -2.55 11.14
CA TYR A 96 -20.15 -2.11 10.97
C TYR A 96 -19.23 -3.26 10.57
N ALA A 97 -18.41 -3.05 9.56
CA ALA A 97 -17.40 -4.00 9.13
C ALA A 97 -16.05 -3.29 8.92
N VAL A 98 -14.96 -4.04 9.01
CA VAL A 98 -13.61 -3.57 8.70
C VAL A 98 -12.94 -4.58 7.78
N TYR A 99 -12.36 -4.09 6.67
CA TYR A 99 -11.60 -4.92 5.73
C TYR A 99 -10.20 -4.36 5.53
N ASN A 100 -9.23 -5.24 5.51
CA ASN A 100 -7.90 -4.92 5.03
C ASN A 100 -7.87 -5.07 3.50
N ILE A 101 -7.29 -4.10 2.80
CA ILE A 101 -6.98 -4.21 1.38
C ILE A 101 -5.46 -4.15 1.24
N GLY A 102 -4.87 -5.28 0.89
CA GLY A 102 -3.45 -5.51 0.72
C GLY A 102 -3.20 -6.70 -0.17
N ASN A 103 -1.98 -6.82 -0.69
CA ASN A 103 -1.62 -7.92 -1.59
C ASN A 103 -1.43 -9.26 -0.85
N ASN A 104 -1.24 -9.20 0.48
CA ASN A 104 -0.94 -10.37 1.33
C ASN A 104 0.29 -11.18 0.83
N GLN A 105 1.24 -10.48 0.21
CA GLN A 105 2.52 -11.00 -0.26
C GLN A 105 3.62 -9.99 0.10
N PRO A 106 4.22 -10.12 1.30
CA PRO A 106 5.28 -9.22 1.71
C PRO A 106 6.50 -9.36 0.81
N GLU A 107 6.94 -8.25 0.25
CA GLU A 107 8.12 -8.15 -0.61
C GLU A 107 9.31 -7.59 0.16
N ASN A 108 10.52 -8.04 -0.17
CA ASN A 108 11.75 -7.51 0.41
C ASN A 108 12.02 -6.09 -0.11
N LEU A 109 12.49 -5.21 0.77
CA LEU A 109 12.76 -3.82 0.40
C LEU A 109 13.90 -3.68 -0.62
N LEU A 110 14.91 -4.56 -0.59
CA LEU A 110 15.99 -4.54 -1.61
C LEU A 110 15.48 -4.98 -2.96
N ASP A 111 14.68 -6.05 -3.02
CA ASP A 111 14.05 -6.51 -4.26
C ASP A 111 13.15 -5.42 -4.86
N PHE A 112 12.38 -4.73 -3.99
CA PHE A 112 11.58 -3.57 -4.39
C PHE A 112 12.44 -2.47 -5.03
N VAL A 113 13.56 -2.10 -4.40
CA VAL A 113 14.45 -1.05 -4.89
C VAL A 113 15.11 -1.46 -6.21
N ASP A 114 15.53 -2.71 -6.34
CA ASP A 114 16.14 -3.24 -7.57
C ASP A 114 15.13 -3.27 -8.74
N ILE A 115 13.90 -3.68 -8.50
CA ILE A 115 12.84 -3.64 -9.52
C ILE A 115 12.53 -2.20 -9.90
N LEU A 116 12.40 -1.29 -8.92
CA LEU A 116 12.16 0.14 -9.18
C LEU A 116 13.23 0.72 -10.10
N GLN A 117 14.50 0.49 -9.81
CA GLN A 117 15.62 0.93 -10.64
C GLN A 117 15.49 0.43 -12.09
N GLN A 118 15.27 -0.88 -12.26
CA GLN A 118 15.15 -1.48 -13.58
C GLN A 118 14.00 -0.87 -14.39
N GLU A 119 12.85 -0.65 -13.77
CA GLU A 119 11.71 -0.06 -14.45
C GLU A 119 11.89 1.44 -14.74
N LEU A 120 12.63 2.19 -13.88
CA LEU A 120 12.99 3.58 -14.16
C LEU A 120 13.95 3.71 -15.35
N ILE A 121 14.94 2.82 -15.49
CA ILE A 121 15.83 2.76 -16.64
C ILE A 121 15.01 2.38 -17.88
N ARG A 122 14.20 1.35 -17.81
CA ARG A 122 13.35 0.91 -18.93
C ARG A 122 12.42 2.01 -19.43
N ALA A 123 11.83 2.79 -18.52
CA ALA A 123 10.96 3.92 -18.85
C ALA A 123 11.73 5.19 -19.27
N LYS A 124 13.07 5.14 -19.34
CA LYS A 124 13.96 6.26 -19.66
C LYS A 124 13.88 7.45 -18.67
N VAL A 125 13.48 7.18 -17.43
CA VAL A 125 13.56 8.13 -16.32
C VAL A 125 15.00 8.27 -15.83
N LEU A 126 15.76 7.17 -15.86
CA LEU A 126 17.19 7.14 -15.59
C LEU A 126 17.95 6.64 -16.83
N PRO A 127 19.20 7.07 -17.05
CA PRO A 127 20.02 6.58 -18.15
C PRO A 127 20.36 5.08 -18.00
N GLU A 128 20.70 4.41 -19.11
CA GLU A 128 21.01 2.98 -19.12
C GLU A 128 22.27 2.63 -18.32
N ASP A 129 23.22 3.56 -18.23
CA ASP A 129 24.49 3.44 -17.53
C ASP A 129 24.46 4.02 -16.09
N TYR A 130 23.26 4.21 -15.52
CA TYR A 130 23.10 4.80 -14.20
C TYR A 130 23.77 3.96 -13.11
N ASP A 131 24.76 4.57 -12.41
CA ASP A 131 25.45 3.90 -11.29
C ASP A 131 24.60 3.96 -10.02
N PHE A 132 23.74 2.96 -9.89
CA PHE A 132 22.82 2.87 -8.76
C PHE A 132 23.56 2.58 -7.42
N GLU A 133 24.66 1.85 -7.44
CA GLU A 133 25.43 1.53 -6.22
C GLU A 133 26.07 2.79 -5.62
N ALA A 134 26.51 3.74 -6.46
CA ALA A 134 27.02 5.03 -6.00
C ALA A 134 25.92 5.90 -5.34
N HIS A 135 24.66 5.64 -5.65
CA HIS A 135 23.50 6.40 -5.16
C HIS A 135 22.66 5.64 -4.13
N LYS A 136 23.16 4.54 -3.57
CA LYS A 136 22.50 3.70 -2.57
C LYS A 136 23.30 3.64 -1.28
N LYS A 137 22.68 3.89 -0.13
CA LYS A 137 23.28 3.77 1.19
C LYS A 137 22.39 2.94 2.11
N LEU A 138 22.94 1.84 2.61
CA LEU A 138 22.28 1.03 3.64
C LEU A 138 22.51 1.67 5.01
N VAL A 139 21.44 1.86 5.78
CA VAL A 139 21.51 2.52 7.09
C VAL A 139 20.75 1.71 8.15
N PRO A 140 21.04 1.91 9.44
CA PRO A 140 20.30 1.23 10.52
C PRO A 140 18.80 1.52 10.49
N MET A 141 18.04 0.65 11.14
CA MET A 141 16.58 0.81 11.27
C MET A 141 16.21 2.11 12.00
N GLN A 142 15.16 2.75 11.55
CA GLN A 142 14.63 3.94 12.25
C GLN A 142 13.88 3.54 13.53
N PRO A 143 13.98 4.34 14.60
CA PRO A 143 13.19 4.12 15.80
C PRO A 143 11.69 4.13 15.51
N GLY A 144 10.98 3.10 15.96
CA GLY A 144 9.53 2.97 15.78
C GLY A 144 9.09 2.36 14.43
N ASP A 145 10.02 2.00 13.55
CA ASP A 145 9.70 1.21 12.37
C ASP A 145 9.53 -0.28 12.73
N VAL A 146 8.86 -1.05 11.87
CA VAL A 146 8.62 -2.48 12.07
C VAL A 146 9.30 -3.28 10.94
N PRO A 147 9.87 -4.47 11.23
CA PRO A 147 10.58 -5.24 10.21
C PRO A 147 9.65 -5.81 9.14
N THR A 148 8.42 -6.16 9.48
CA THR A 148 7.48 -6.80 8.55
C THR A 148 6.07 -6.24 8.72
N THR A 149 5.43 -5.94 7.59
CA THR A 149 3.99 -5.64 7.52
C THR A 149 3.34 -6.48 6.43
N TYR A 150 2.17 -7.05 6.71
CA TYR A 150 1.36 -7.73 5.71
C TYR A 150 -0.12 -7.66 6.07
N ALA A 151 -0.99 -7.75 5.06
CA ALA A 151 -2.43 -7.72 5.23
C ALA A 151 -2.98 -9.14 5.39
N ASP A 152 -3.83 -9.36 6.38
CA ASP A 152 -4.77 -10.46 6.33
C ASP A 152 -6.01 -10.00 5.54
N THR A 153 -6.19 -10.52 4.33
CA THR A 153 -7.26 -10.17 3.40
C THR A 153 -8.36 -11.22 3.33
N THR A 154 -8.33 -12.23 4.19
CA THR A 154 -9.27 -13.36 4.20
C THR A 154 -10.73 -12.92 4.23
N ALA A 155 -11.06 -11.88 5.02
CA ALA A 155 -12.42 -11.37 5.11
C ALA A 155 -12.86 -10.69 3.80
N LEU A 156 -11.98 -9.94 3.14
CA LEU A 156 -12.26 -9.31 1.85
C LEU A 156 -12.50 -10.36 0.76
N GLU A 157 -11.65 -11.38 0.71
CA GLU A 157 -11.77 -12.46 -0.26
C GLU A 157 -13.05 -13.27 -0.06
N ARG A 158 -13.39 -13.61 1.19
CA ARG A 158 -14.61 -14.34 1.53
C ARG A 158 -15.89 -13.58 1.18
N ASP A 159 -15.95 -12.29 1.53
CA ASP A 159 -17.20 -11.52 1.47
C ASP A 159 -17.41 -10.84 0.10
N PHE A 160 -16.34 -10.54 -0.62
CA PHE A 160 -16.39 -9.83 -1.91
C PHE A 160 -15.76 -10.58 -3.08
N GLY A 161 -15.22 -11.79 -2.85
CA GLY A 161 -14.58 -12.61 -3.90
C GLY A 161 -13.39 -11.91 -4.56
N PHE A 162 -12.67 -11.07 -3.79
CA PHE A 162 -11.59 -10.24 -4.33
C PHE A 162 -10.32 -10.34 -3.51
N LYS A 163 -9.21 -10.48 -4.21
CA LYS A 163 -7.86 -10.42 -3.68
C LYS A 163 -6.98 -9.63 -4.65
N PRO A 164 -6.26 -8.58 -4.19
CA PRO A 164 -5.22 -7.92 -4.95
C PRO A 164 -4.20 -8.92 -5.49
N ASN A 165 -3.76 -8.75 -6.74
CA ASN A 165 -2.84 -9.69 -7.39
C ASN A 165 -1.86 -9.06 -8.39
N THR A 166 -1.84 -7.75 -8.51
CA THR A 166 -0.89 -7.06 -9.39
C THR A 166 0.53 -7.28 -8.89
N SER A 167 1.40 -7.79 -9.77
CA SER A 167 2.80 -8.03 -9.42
C SER A 167 3.53 -6.72 -9.10
N LEU A 168 4.51 -6.78 -8.19
CA LEU A 168 5.32 -5.61 -7.83
C LEU A 168 5.96 -4.97 -9.07
N ARG A 169 6.48 -5.79 -9.99
CA ARG A 169 7.11 -5.34 -11.22
C ARG A 169 6.13 -4.60 -12.14
N ASP A 170 4.94 -5.15 -12.35
CA ASP A 170 3.95 -4.52 -13.25
C ASP A 170 3.47 -3.18 -12.69
N GLY A 171 3.23 -3.09 -11.40
CA GLY A 171 2.84 -1.83 -10.77
C GLY A 171 3.96 -0.78 -10.77
N LEU A 172 5.23 -1.18 -10.54
CA LEU A 172 6.38 -0.26 -10.64
C LEU A 172 6.66 0.17 -12.08
N ARG A 173 6.39 -0.70 -13.06
CA ARG A 173 6.44 -0.36 -14.48
C ARG A 173 5.43 0.74 -14.81
N ALA A 174 4.19 0.55 -14.43
CA ALA A 174 3.14 1.55 -14.65
C ALA A 174 3.48 2.88 -13.98
N PHE A 175 4.04 2.85 -12.77
CA PHE A 175 4.52 4.04 -12.10
C PHE A 175 5.66 4.73 -12.87
N ALA A 176 6.67 3.99 -13.32
CA ALA A 176 7.82 4.56 -14.02
C ALA A 176 7.41 5.18 -15.38
N GLU A 177 6.54 4.52 -16.13
CA GLU A 177 5.98 5.04 -17.38
C GLU A 177 5.16 6.33 -17.16
N TRP A 178 4.32 6.34 -16.12
CA TRP A 178 3.60 7.54 -15.72
C TRP A 178 4.54 8.68 -15.29
N TYR A 179 5.57 8.36 -14.48
CA TYR A 179 6.54 9.35 -14.02
C TYR A 179 7.27 9.99 -15.19
N HIS A 180 7.72 9.19 -16.18
CA HIS A 180 8.33 9.69 -17.40
C HIS A 180 7.39 10.61 -18.18
N ALA A 181 6.15 10.20 -18.40
CA ALA A 181 5.18 10.98 -19.16
C ALA A 181 4.78 12.31 -18.50
N PHE A 182 4.88 12.38 -17.15
CA PHE A 182 4.42 13.53 -16.39
C PHE A 182 5.54 14.52 -16.04
N TYR A 183 6.78 14.03 -15.84
CA TYR A 183 7.91 14.85 -15.36
C TYR A 183 9.07 14.98 -16.35
N ALA A 184 9.12 14.21 -17.43
CA ALA A 184 10.20 14.27 -18.44
C ALA A 184 9.90 15.21 -19.61
#